data_0e308c60b47398c5d903065864aac748
#
_entry.id   0e308c60b47398c5d903065864aac748
#
_cell.length_a   1.000
_cell.length_b   1.000
_cell.length_c   1.000
_cell.angle_alpha   90.00
_cell.angle_beta   90.00
_cell.angle_gamma   90.00
#
_symmetry.space_group_name_H-M   'P 1'
#
loop_
_entity.id
_entity.type
_entity.pdbx_description
1 polymer ?
#
loop_
_entity_poly.entity_id
_entity_poly.type
_entity_poly.pdbx_seq_one_letter_code
_entity_poly.pdbx_strand_id
1 'polypeptide(L)'
;MPIDPPAGANTVPFKTHNRTITESDIVTFVNVVGLHEPFFIDMEYIKTHMSGKHRNRFAPGPMIISVGMGLLAPTVAGIIDKVLEGREHGPFGGMTSVDARVKAALFPGDTVHVEGEAWLRPPTSRGYTLMDLRHRVINQLGEVLGEGTETITFLPMGA
;
A
#
# COMPACT_ATOMS: atom_id res chain seq x y z
N MET A 1 -8.73 -8.35 8.05
CA MET A 1 -9.49 -8.71 6.82
C MET A 1 -9.66 -7.44 6.02
N PRO A 2 -9.45 -7.47 4.69
CA PRO A 2 -9.78 -6.31 3.87
C PRO A 2 -11.24 -5.92 4.14
N ILE A 3 -11.46 -4.64 4.38
CA ILE A 3 -12.79 -4.11 4.61
C ILE A 3 -13.49 -4.05 3.24
N ASP A 4 -14.67 -4.61 3.12
CA ASP A 4 -15.48 -4.47 1.91
C ASP A 4 -16.29 -3.16 1.95
N PRO A 5 -16.50 -2.52 0.79
CA PRO A 5 -17.35 -1.34 0.74
C PRO A 5 -18.76 -1.67 1.24
N PRO A 6 -19.39 -0.76 1.98
CA PRO A 6 -20.78 -0.93 2.38
C PRO A 6 -21.69 -1.13 1.16
N ALA A 7 -22.76 -1.90 1.32
CA ALA A 7 -23.74 -2.10 0.24
C ALA A 7 -24.25 -0.75 -0.27
N GLY A 8 -24.13 -0.50 -1.57
CA GLY A 8 -24.52 0.76 -2.21
C GLY A 8 -23.54 1.92 -2.04
N ALA A 9 -22.33 1.67 -1.50
CA ALA A 9 -21.29 2.69 -1.47
C ALA A 9 -20.86 3.08 -2.89
N ASN A 10 -20.70 4.38 -3.13
CA ASN A 10 -20.06 4.86 -4.34
C ASN A 10 -18.56 4.59 -4.24
N THR A 11 -18.05 3.66 -5.06
CA THR A 11 -16.64 3.30 -5.10
C THR A 11 -15.95 3.99 -6.27
N VAL A 12 -14.80 4.58 -6.02
CA VAL A 12 -13.96 5.24 -7.03
C VAL A 12 -12.77 4.35 -7.33
N PRO A 13 -12.70 3.72 -8.52
CA PRO A 13 -11.55 2.92 -8.91
C PRO A 13 -10.33 3.80 -9.19
N PHE A 14 -9.13 3.27 -8.92
CA PHE A 14 -7.87 3.93 -9.23
C PHE A 14 -6.80 2.95 -9.68
N LYS A 15 -5.83 3.49 -10.42
CA LYS A 15 -4.60 2.81 -10.82
C LYS A 15 -3.45 3.81 -10.82
N THR A 16 -2.30 3.39 -10.30
CA THR A 16 -1.10 4.23 -10.25
C THR A 16 -0.23 4.05 -11.50
N HIS A 17 0.79 4.90 -11.63
CA HIS A 17 1.90 4.65 -12.55
C HIS A 17 2.72 3.42 -12.11
N ASN A 18 3.55 2.91 -13.03
CA ASN A 18 4.46 1.81 -12.76
C ASN A 18 5.77 2.31 -12.15
N ARG A 19 6.40 1.47 -11.31
CA ARG A 19 7.75 1.69 -10.78
C ARG A 19 8.53 0.38 -10.83
N THR A 20 9.75 0.41 -11.40
CA THR A 20 10.70 -0.70 -11.29
C THR A 20 11.44 -0.62 -9.97
N ILE A 21 11.50 -1.73 -9.25
CA ILE A 21 12.22 -1.86 -7.98
C ILE A 21 13.65 -2.32 -8.27
N THR A 22 14.59 -1.57 -7.77
CA THR A 22 16.01 -1.86 -7.91
C THR A 22 16.55 -2.59 -6.68
N GLU A 23 17.73 -3.21 -6.81
CA GLU A 23 18.44 -3.78 -5.65
C GLU A 23 18.77 -2.69 -4.62
N SER A 24 19.13 -1.49 -5.08
CA SER A 24 19.40 -0.34 -4.20
C SER A 24 18.19 0.07 -3.38
N ASP A 25 16.98 0.00 -3.95
CA ASP A 25 15.74 0.28 -3.19
C ASP A 25 15.60 -0.68 -2.00
N ILE A 26 15.85 -1.98 -2.23
CA ILE A 26 15.74 -3.02 -1.20
C ILE A 26 16.80 -2.80 -0.11
N VAL A 27 18.05 -2.60 -0.50
CA VAL A 27 19.15 -2.37 0.45
C VAL A 27 18.92 -1.11 1.27
N THR A 28 18.47 -0.03 0.64
CA THR A 28 18.14 1.22 1.34
C THR A 28 17.01 1.01 2.35
N PHE A 29 15.94 0.33 1.96
CA PHE A 29 14.82 0.04 2.86
C PHE A 29 15.28 -0.79 4.06
N VAL A 30 16.02 -1.88 3.82
CA VAL A 30 16.56 -2.76 4.87
C VAL A 30 17.41 -1.97 5.88
N ASN A 31 18.28 -1.09 5.39
CA ASN A 31 19.13 -0.27 6.24
C ASN A 31 18.35 0.77 7.05
N VAL A 32 17.38 1.44 6.42
CA VAL A 32 16.56 2.48 7.10
C VAL A 32 15.72 1.90 8.22
N VAL A 33 15.14 0.70 8.03
CA VAL A 33 14.26 0.08 9.03
C VAL A 33 15.00 -0.87 9.98
N GLY A 34 16.29 -1.13 9.74
CA GLY A 34 17.12 -1.99 10.61
C GLY A 34 16.79 -3.49 10.50
N LEU A 35 16.26 -3.96 9.38
CA LEU A 35 15.97 -5.39 9.13
C LEU A 35 17.26 -6.14 8.72
N HIS A 36 18.19 -6.30 9.66
CA HIS A 36 19.50 -6.88 9.41
C HIS A 36 19.57 -8.40 9.62
N GLU A 37 18.47 -9.10 9.43
CA GLU A 37 18.47 -10.56 9.42
C GLU A 37 19.26 -11.09 8.22
N PRO A 38 19.94 -12.25 8.35
CA PRO A 38 20.73 -12.85 7.28
C PRO A 38 19.97 -13.01 5.95
N PHE A 39 18.66 -13.22 5.98
CA PHE A 39 17.82 -13.31 4.77
C PHE A 39 17.79 -12.05 3.91
N PHE A 40 18.15 -10.88 4.47
CA PHE A 40 18.08 -9.61 3.74
C PHE A 40 19.44 -9.00 3.47
N ILE A 41 20.50 -9.41 4.22
CA ILE A 41 21.83 -8.78 4.12
C ILE A 41 22.94 -9.73 3.69
N ASP A 42 22.81 -11.05 3.86
CA ASP A 42 23.84 -12.04 3.57
C ASP A 42 23.46 -12.89 2.36
N MET A 43 24.06 -12.60 1.21
CA MET A 43 23.78 -13.32 -0.03
C MET A 43 24.24 -14.78 -0.01
N GLU A 44 25.28 -15.11 0.74
CA GLU A 44 25.73 -16.52 0.86
C GLU A 44 24.76 -17.31 1.76
N TYR A 45 24.26 -16.68 2.81
CA TYR A 45 23.19 -17.26 3.62
C TYR A 45 21.94 -17.53 2.78
N ILE A 46 21.50 -16.55 1.98
CA ILE A 46 20.33 -16.67 1.10
C ILE A 46 20.51 -17.87 0.15
N LYS A 47 21.66 -17.97 -0.55
CA LYS A 47 21.96 -19.02 -1.50
C LYS A 47 21.94 -20.42 -0.88
N THR A 48 22.39 -20.53 0.36
CA THR A 48 22.53 -21.83 1.05
C THR A 48 21.27 -22.27 1.79
N HIS A 49 20.46 -21.33 2.31
CA HIS A 49 19.32 -21.62 3.16
C HIS A 49 17.96 -21.43 2.49
N MET A 50 17.91 -20.72 1.35
CA MET A 50 16.68 -20.52 0.60
C MET A 50 16.59 -21.42 -0.63
N SER A 51 15.41 -21.51 -1.24
CA SER A 51 15.18 -22.37 -2.42
C SER A 51 14.53 -21.60 -3.57
N GLY A 52 14.63 -22.13 -4.79
CA GLY A 52 14.02 -21.55 -5.98
C GLY A 52 14.43 -20.10 -6.21
N LYS A 53 13.49 -19.25 -6.62
CA LYS A 53 13.72 -17.83 -6.87
C LYS A 53 14.19 -17.06 -5.64
N HIS A 54 13.88 -17.52 -4.43
CA HIS A 54 14.29 -16.89 -3.16
C HIS A 54 15.78 -17.07 -2.85
N ARG A 55 16.56 -17.79 -3.64
CA ARG A 55 18.03 -17.84 -3.56
C ARG A 55 18.70 -16.55 -4.03
N ASN A 56 17.93 -15.59 -4.52
CA ASN A 56 18.37 -14.25 -4.85
C ASN A 56 17.85 -13.25 -3.81
N ARG A 57 18.37 -12.02 -3.84
CA ARG A 57 17.85 -10.95 -2.99
C ARG A 57 16.36 -10.74 -3.26
N PHE A 58 15.59 -10.53 -2.21
CA PHE A 58 14.17 -10.20 -2.26
C PHE A 58 13.84 -9.12 -1.22
N ALA A 59 12.73 -8.42 -1.45
CA ALA A 59 12.30 -7.36 -0.56
C ALA A 59 11.66 -7.93 0.73
N PRO A 60 11.88 -7.31 1.89
CA PRO A 60 11.10 -7.60 3.09
C PRO A 60 9.61 -7.32 2.86
N GLY A 61 8.74 -8.11 3.49
CA GLY A 61 7.28 -7.94 3.35
C GLY A 61 6.79 -6.51 3.61
N PRO A 62 7.24 -5.82 4.68
CA PRO A 62 6.88 -4.42 4.92
C PRO A 62 7.23 -3.47 3.77
N MET A 63 8.28 -3.75 2.99
CA MET A 63 8.64 -2.93 1.83
C MET A 63 7.56 -2.97 0.74
N ILE A 64 6.92 -4.11 0.52
CA ILE A 64 5.86 -4.26 -0.49
C ILE A 64 4.71 -3.33 -0.15
N ILE A 65 4.31 -3.28 1.11
CA ILE A 65 3.26 -2.40 1.62
C ILE A 65 3.68 -0.93 1.46
N SER A 66 4.89 -0.58 1.90
CA SER A 66 5.41 0.78 1.83
C SER A 66 5.54 1.29 0.38
N VAL A 67 5.96 0.43 -0.54
CA VAL A 67 6.01 0.75 -1.98
C VAL A 67 4.61 1.00 -2.52
N GLY A 68 3.62 0.18 -2.13
CA GLY A 68 2.23 0.37 -2.49
C GLY A 68 1.70 1.74 -2.05
N MET A 69 1.90 2.09 -0.79
CA MET A 69 1.53 3.41 -0.24
C MET A 69 2.26 4.56 -0.94
N GLY A 70 3.55 4.40 -1.20
CA GLY A 70 4.35 5.41 -1.92
C GLY A 70 3.88 5.65 -3.36
N LEU A 71 3.40 4.61 -4.05
CA LEU A 71 2.80 4.74 -5.38
C LEU A 71 1.43 5.41 -5.35
N LEU A 72 0.65 5.22 -4.28
CA LEU A 72 -0.63 5.90 -4.08
C LEU A 72 -0.47 7.39 -3.80
N ALA A 73 0.58 7.79 -3.10
CA ALA A 73 0.75 9.16 -2.61
C ALA A 73 0.54 10.27 -3.67
N PRO A 74 1.08 10.17 -4.91
CA PRO A 74 0.85 11.19 -5.93
C PRO A 74 -0.60 11.27 -6.45
N THR A 75 -1.38 10.20 -6.28
CA THR A 75 -2.74 10.08 -6.82
C THR A 75 -3.83 10.29 -5.77
N VAL A 76 -3.46 10.27 -4.50
CA VAL A 76 -4.42 10.28 -3.38
C VAL A 76 -5.30 11.53 -3.35
N ALA A 77 -4.76 12.71 -3.67
CA ALA A 77 -5.55 13.95 -3.72
C ALA A 77 -6.69 13.86 -4.73
N GLY A 78 -6.39 13.41 -5.95
CA GLY A 78 -7.43 13.23 -6.98
C GLY A 78 -8.44 12.10 -6.67
N ILE A 79 -8.05 11.11 -5.87
CA ILE A 79 -8.97 10.09 -5.36
C ILE A 79 -9.90 10.72 -4.32
N ILE A 80 -9.36 11.50 -3.37
CA ILE A 80 -10.12 12.22 -2.35
C ILE A 80 -11.19 13.10 -3.01
N ASP A 81 -10.80 13.94 -3.97
CA ASP A 81 -11.71 14.85 -4.68
C ASP A 81 -12.89 14.10 -5.32
N LYS A 82 -12.61 12.95 -5.95
CA LYS A 82 -13.65 12.12 -6.58
C LYS A 82 -14.55 11.42 -5.58
N VAL A 83 -14.00 10.90 -4.48
CA VAL A 83 -14.76 10.19 -3.45
C VAL A 83 -15.67 11.14 -2.67
N LEU A 84 -15.19 12.35 -2.40
CA LEU A 84 -15.95 13.38 -1.69
C LEU A 84 -17.02 14.03 -2.57
N GLU A 85 -16.82 14.11 -3.89
CA GLU A 85 -17.79 14.69 -4.86
C GLU A 85 -18.32 16.06 -4.42
N GLY A 86 -17.45 16.93 -3.93
CA GLY A 86 -17.82 18.26 -3.42
C GLY A 86 -18.53 18.28 -2.07
N ARG A 87 -18.57 17.15 -1.35
CA ARG A 87 -19.06 17.13 0.04
C ARG A 87 -18.14 17.93 0.94
N GLU A 88 -18.73 18.69 1.84
CA GLU A 88 -17.97 19.39 2.86
C GLU A 88 -17.29 18.39 3.81
N HIS A 89 -16.05 18.65 4.13
CA HIS A 89 -15.26 17.87 5.09
C HIS A 89 -14.31 18.78 5.87
N GLY A 90 -13.91 18.35 7.03
CA GLY A 90 -12.89 19.07 7.82
C GLY A 90 -11.48 18.81 7.29
N PRO A 91 -10.46 19.33 7.97
CA PRO A 91 -9.06 19.17 7.58
C PRO A 91 -8.64 17.70 7.48
N PHE A 92 -7.66 17.42 6.62
CA PHE A 92 -7.03 16.11 6.53
C PHE A 92 -6.37 15.74 7.86
N GLY A 93 -6.81 14.64 8.47
CA GLY A 93 -6.32 14.17 9.77
C GLY A 93 -5.24 13.08 9.67
N GLY A 94 -4.93 12.64 8.46
CA GLY A 94 -3.92 11.61 8.21
C GLY A 94 -4.48 10.20 8.05
N MET A 95 -3.56 9.25 7.90
CA MET A 95 -3.87 7.82 7.84
C MET A 95 -3.96 7.27 9.27
N THR A 96 -5.04 6.58 9.57
CA THR A 96 -5.32 6.06 10.93
C THR A 96 -5.18 4.55 11.06
N SER A 97 -5.24 3.82 9.97
CA SER A 97 -5.00 2.38 9.97
C SER A 97 -4.52 1.85 8.63
N VAL A 98 -3.77 0.74 8.71
CA VAL A 98 -3.38 -0.10 7.58
C VAL A 98 -3.65 -1.54 7.99
N ASP A 99 -4.48 -2.24 7.22
CA ASP A 99 -4.63 -3.71 7.28
C ASP A 99 -4.10 -4.27 5.98
N ALA A 100 -2.97 -4.99 6.02
CA ALA A 100 -2.31 -5.45 4.82
C ALA A 100 -1.80 -6.88 4.94
N ARG A 101 -1.71 -7.56 3.80
CA ARG A 101 -1.19 -8.92 3.66
C ARG A 101 -0.18 -8.99 2.53
N VAL A 102 0.95 -9.61 2.80
CA VAL A 102 1.93 -10.01 1.79
C VAL A 102 1.49 -11.34 1.19
N LYS A 103 1.47 -11.43 -0.13
CA LYS A 103 1.03 -12.60 -0.91
C LYS A 103 2.16 -13.30 -1.62
N ALA A 104 3.09 -12.52 -2.18
CA ALA A 104 4.23 -13.03 -2.92
C ALA A 104 5.47 -12.16 -2.70
N ALA A 105 6.64 -12.68 -3.06
CA ALA A 105 7.89 -11.96 -2.92
C ALA A 105 8.08 -10.93 -4.04
N LEU A 106 8.70 -9.81 -3.69
CA LEU A 106 9.13 -8.75 -4.61
C LEU A 106 10.66 -8.87 -4.82
N PHE A 107 11.07 -8.91 -6.08
CA PHE A 107 12.48 -9.06 -6.46
C PHE A 107 13.02 -7.80 -7.15
N PRO A 108 14.35 -7.59 -7.13
CA PRO A 108 14.96 -6.57 -7.97
C PRO A 108 14.63 -6.81 -9.45
N GLY A 109 14.24 -5.75 -10.17
CA GLY A 109 13.80 -5.82 -11.56
C GLY A 109 12.29 -5.97 -11.74
N ASP A 110 11.55 -6.29 -10.68
CA ASP A 110 10.08 -6.26 -10.75
C ASP A 110 9.60 -4.83 -10.96
N THR A 111 8.64 -4.68 -11.87
CA THR A 111 7.95 -3.42 -12.14
C THR A 111 6.53 -3.52 -11.60
N VAL A 112 6.22 -2.71 -10.61
CA VAL A 112 4.96 -2.78 -9.88
C VAL A 112 4.10 -1.54 -10.08
N HIS A 113 2.80 -1.72 -9.94
CA HIS A 113 1.80 -0.65 -9.82
C HIS A 113 0.76 -1.03 -8.78
N VAL A 114 -0.09 -0.08 -8.43
CA VAL A 114 -1.20 -0.30 -7.50
C VAL A 114 -2.52 -0.10 -8.24
N GLU A 115 -3.45 -1.02 -8.00
CA GLU A 115 -4.84 -0.92 -8.43
C GLU A 115 -5.75 -1.09 -7.23
N GLY A 116 -6.87 -0.38 -7.23
CA GLY A 116 -7.82 -0.48 -6.14
C GLY A 116 -9.05 0.37 -6.32
N GLU A 117 -9.75 0.55 -5.23
CA GLU A 117 -10.95 1.37 -5.13
C GLU A 117 -11.00 2.07 -3.77
N ALA A 118 -11.63 3.23 -3.74
CA ALA A 118 -11.81 4.03 -2.53
C ALA A 118 -13.29 4.37 -2.31
N TRP A 119 -13.70 4.50 -1.06
CA TRP A 119 -15.06 4.86 -0.68
C TRP A 119 -15.10 5.56 0.67
N LEU A 120 -16.21 6.28 0.94
CA LEU A 120 -16.49 6.83 2.25
C LEU A 120 -17.19 5.80 3.13
N ARG A 121 -16.80 5.77 4.40
CA ARG A 121 -17.59 5.12 5.45
C ARG A 121 -18.77 6.01 5.87
N PRO A 122 -19.81 5.44 6.50
CA PRO A 122 -20.79 6.25 7.20
C PRO A 122 -20.10 7.19 8.21
N PRO A 123 -20.59 8.42 8.39
CA PRO A 123 -20.03 9.37 9.35
C PRO A 123 -19.97 8.80 10.75
N THR A 124 -18.90 9.10 11.48
CA THR A 124 -18.77 8.68 12.87
C THR A 124 -19.62 9.55 13.79
N SER A 125 -20.01 9.04 14.96
CA SER A 125 -20.74 9.82 15.97
C SER A 125 -20.00 11.05 16.48
N ARG A 126 -18.68 11.11 16.27
CA ARG A 126 -17.82 12.25 16.65
C ARG A 126 -17.56 13.22 15.49
N GLY A 127 -18.23 13.08 14.36
CA GLY A 127 -18.11 13.96 13.19
C GLY A 127 -16.88 13.74 12.31
N TYR A 128 -16.12 12.66 12.53
CA TYR A 128 -15.01 12.30 11.62
C TYR A 128 -15.57 11.70 10.33
N THR A 129 -14.98 12.10 9.21
CA THR A 129 -15.18 11.43 7.93
C THR A 129 -14.03 10.45 7.70
N LEU A 130 -14.36 9.21 7.38
CA LEU A 130 -13.39 8.14 7.10
C LEU A 130 -13.50 7.73 5.64
N MET A 131 -12.36 7.59 5.00
CA MET A 131 -12.24 7.06 3.63
C MET A 131 -11.35 5.83 3.63
N ASP A 132 -11.84 4.73 3.09
CA ASP A 132 -11.04 3.53 2.87
C ASP A 132 -10.50 3.49 1.44
N LEU A 133 -9.25 3.05 1.31
CA LEU A 133 -8.59 2.75 0.04
C LEU A 133 -8.17 1.28 0.07
N ARG A 134 -8.95 0.42 -0.57
CA ARG A 134 -8.58 -0.99 -0.78
C ARG A 134 -7.72 -1.10 -2.03
N HIS A 135 -6.57 -1.74 -1.92
CA HIS A 135 -5.62 -1.79 -3.01
C HIS A 135 -4.87 -3.11 -3.09
N ARG A 136 -4.27 -3.37 -4.26
CA ARG A 136 -3.37 -4.48 -4.53
C ARG A 136 -2.10 -3.94 -5.19
N VAL A 137 -0.95 -4.44 -4.76
CA VAL A 137 0.35 -4.22 -5.41
C VAL A 137 0.56 -5.35 -6.40
N ILE A 138 0.70 -5.04 -7.68
CA ILE A 138 0.72 -6.00 -8.78
C ILE A 138 2.00 -5.83 -9.58
N ASN A 139 2.70 -6.93 -9.91
CA ASN A 139 3.90 -6.87 -10.72
C ASN A 139 3.58 -6.94 -12.23
N GLN A 140 4.62 -6.84 -13.08
CA GLN A 140 4.52 -6.88 -14.54
C GLN A 140 3.95 -8.19 -15.11
N LEU A 141 3.90 -9.26 -14.30
CA LEU A 141 3.33 -10.55 -14.69
C LEU A 141 1.87 -10.71 -14.26
N GLY A 142 1.28 -9.68 -13.63
CA GLY A 142 -0.07 -9.72 -13.07
C GLY A 142 -0.16 -10.46 -11.73
N GLU A 143 0.98 -10.80 -11.11
CA GLU A 143 1.00 -11.43 -9.79
C GLU A 143 0.73 -10.39 -8.70
N VAL A 144 -0.19 -10.69 -7.78
CA VAL A 144 -0.48 -9.85 -6.62
C VAL A 144 0.57 -10.12 -5.55
N LEU A 145 1.42 -9.13 -5.28
CA LEU A 145 2.49 -9.21 -4.28
C LEU A 145 2.00 -8.85 -2.88
N GLY A 146 1.04 -7.96 -2.80
CA GLY A 146 0.42 -7.53 -1.55
C GLY A 146 -0.97 -6.96 -1.78
N GLU A 147 -1.79 -7.00 -0.75
CA GLU A 147 -3.13 -6.41 -0.74
C GLU A 147 -3.40 -5.76 0.59
N GLY A 148 -4.22 -4.73 0.63
CA GLY A 148 -4.56 -4.07 1.89
C GLY A 148 -5.68 -3.06 1.78
N THR A 149 -6.03 -2.52 2.95
CA THR A 149 -6.92 -1.37 3.07
C THR A 149 -6.26 -0.34 3.98
N GLU A 150 -6.15 0.87 3.50
CA GLU A 150 -5.74 2.04 4.26
C GLU A 150 -6.97 2.86 4.62
N THR A 151 -7.04 3.37 5.85
CA THR A 151 -8.09 4.29 6.26
C THR A 151 -7.50 5.68 6.46
N ILE A 152 -8.01 6.65 5.71
CA ILE A 152 -7.72 8.08 5.84
C ILE A 152 -8.84 8.73 6.63
N THR A 153 -8.47 9.69 7.46
CA THR A 153 -9.40 10.42 8.33
C THR A 153 -9.40 11.90 7.98
N PHE A 154 -10.59 12.48 7.95
CA PHE A 154 -10.79 13.93 7.97
C PHE A 154 -11.37 14.31 9.32
N LEU A 155 -10.85 15.38 9.90
CA LEU A 155 -11.31 15.90 11.20
C LEU A 155 -12.73 16.45 11.11
N PRO A 156 -13.44 16.63 12.24
CA PRO A 156 -14.72 17.30 12.25
C PRO A 156 -14.61 18.71 11.68
N MET A 157 -15.71 19.21 11.09
CA MET A 157 -15.81 20.58 10.64
C MET A 157 -15.62 21.55 11.84
N GLY A 158 -14.73 22.52 11.67
CA GLY A 158 -14.43 23.51 12.71
C GLY A 158 -13.45 23.04 13.80
N ALA A 159 -12.76 21.90 13.59
CA ALA A 159 -11.71 21.42 14.49
C ALA A 159 -10.39 22.20 14.30
#